data_2b90c4a52a98422d5a13ef924f418299
#
_entry.id   2b90c4a52a98422d5a13ef924f418299
#
_cell.length_a   1.000
_cell.length_b   1.000
_cell.length_c   1.000
_cell.angle_alpha   90.00
_cell.angle_beta   90.00
_cell.angle_gamma   90.00
#
_symmetry.space_group_name_H-M   'P 1'
#
loop_
_entity.id
_entity.type
_entity.pdbx_description
1 polymer ?
#
loop_
_entity_poly.entity_id
_entity_poly.type
_entity_poly.pdbx_seq_one_letter_code
_entity_poly.pdbx_strand_id
1 'polypeptide(L)'
;VDKKRLVGVTRTSFELHSFHGDQWLLVKDGAELRQIEPAAALLVQRNEVDGIRLVRRTDYLDHDFSVTVTILKRLRTGVQEADPLQRANPGRDASWCEKPEDFLGDVQRQVMRGLLAKYLDERRLTPLEILNHELHAKALDQAGTTVQGALQRLASQQVRGTQQSAVGRMKELIALADGVLAGLLKQAKSGPIHPLKPGGFAALAGSLNGGPAEVTAALYRSVAAHLSAAKSWVEKLDLLFQLWEPDLTVREMRILDSIAAEILASPLALKELAGKERNRFELVTNAIDLHAGNLGKGEGEWPAGVRALSLLLAEGVLPRTMAELRTGLLRHLHARLPLRTGSGLRDEMRATAEVLEHLRLHAPALARDEEVLEALALRADRLIQPEAMAEMMATARSLAARIDLVLTLVEEVPGDPPKAKLAPYLRSLISPEDMIRECGNRAEAIRSLSDTARRIHASRLPGAAKRDMLEVLDMAVHDCIRTEILGNGSVNFTDRILMLLRLCSGLPDGRARQLAGDTLTQALRRPEFILNYLERFPGAGERRVAYQKLCDALVESGLVDRALVPKAA
;
A
#
# COMPACT_ATOMS: atom_id res chain seq x y z
N VAL A 1 -31.02 2.42 9.37
CA VAL A 1 -31.18 3.42 8.31
C VAL A 1 -31.14 2.69 6.99
N ASP A 2 -32.22 2.84 6.23
CA ASP A 2 -32.50 2.05 5.03
C ASP A 2 -31.47 2.39 3.93
N LYS A 3 -30.57 1.47 3.62
CA LYS A 3 -29.50 1.59 2.58
C LYS A 3 -30.03 1.94 1.18
N LYS A 4 -31.35 1.86 0.96
CA LYS A 4 -31.98 2.11 -0.34
C LYS A 4 -32.19 3.59 -0.70
N ARG A 5 -32.04 4.54 0.23
CA ARG A 5 -32.28 5.97 -0.03
C ARG A 5 -31.06 6.80 -0.41
N LEU A 6 -29.83 6.26 -0.29
CA LEU A 6 -28.58 6.99 -0.57
C LEU A 6 -27.98 6.72 -1.96
N VAL A 7 -28.58 5.83 -2.75
CA VAL A 7 -28.06 5.47 -4.06
C VAL A 7 -28.88 6.18 -5.13
N GLY A 8 -28.40 7.34 -5.58
CA GLY A 8 -28.80 7.88 -6.88
C GLY A 8 -28.59 6.81 -7.96
N VAL A 9 -29.35 6.82 -9.04
CA VAL A 9 -29.19 5.85 -10.13
C VAL A 9 -27.79 5.99 -10.71
N THR A 10 -26.91 5.04 -10.39
CA THR A 10 -25.53 5.02 -10.87
C THR A 10 -25.36 3.97 -11.95
N ARG A 11 -24.56 4.30 -12.96
CA ARG A 11 -24.11 3.35 -13.99
C ARG A 11 -22.60 3.16 -13.83
N THR A 12 -22.16 1.95 -13.55
CA THR A 12 -20.73 1.61 -13.51
C THR A 12 -20.33 0.99 -14.84
N SER A 13 -19.23 1.48 -15.40
CA SER A 13 -18.56 0.93 -16.59
C SER A 13 -17.06 0.82 -16.32
N PHE A 14 -16.40 -0.01 -17.13
CA PHE A 14 -14.95 -0.22 -17.06
C PHE A 14 -14.36 0.17 -18.41
N GLU A 15 -13.21 0.83 -18.39
CA GLU A 15 -12.50 1.31 -19.58
C GLU A 15 -11.06 0.80 -19.54
N LEU A 16 -10.62 0.18 -20.62
CA LEU A 16 -9.23 -0.19 -20.86
C LEU A 16 -8.59 0.86 -21.76
N HIS A 17 -7.51 1.43 -21.30
CA HIS A 17 -6.70 2.37 -22.06
C HIS A 17 -5.32 1.80 -22.34
N SER A 18 -4.78 2.04 -23.53
CA SER A 18 -3.37 1.82 -23.88
C SER A 18 -2.60 3.12 -23.85
N PHE A 19 -1.34 3.08 -23.41
CA PHE A 19 -0.43 4.21 -23.42
C PHE A 19 0.47 4.15 -24.63
N HIS A 20 0.54 5.25 -25.39
CA HIS A 20 1.39 5.39 -26.57
C HIS A 20 2.10 6.73 -26.52
N GLY A 21 3.43 6.70 -26.33
CA GLY A 21 4.27 7.89 -26.24
C GLY A 21 3.92 8.77 -25.04
N ASP A 22 2.88 9.58 -25.13
CA ASP A 22 2.43 10.53 -24.10
C ASP A 22 0.91 10.52 -23.86
N GLN A 23 0.15 9.65 -24.55
CA GLN A 23 -1.31 9.67 -24.53
C GLN A 23 -1.92 8.32 -24.14
N TRP A 24 -3.00 8.40 -23.35
CA TRP A 24 -3.86 7.27 -23.04
C TRP A 24 -5.01 7.20 -24.06
N LEU A 25 -5.08 6.12 -24.82
CA LEU A 25 -6.12 5.88 -25.81
C LEU A 25 -7.09 4.82 -25.29
N LEU A 26 -8.39 5.09 -25.38
CA LEU A 26 -9.41 4.10 -25.05
C LEU A 26 -9.35 2.95 -26.07
N VAL A 27 -9.16 1.73 -25.58
CA VAL A 27 -9.10 0.51 -26.39
C VAL A 27 -10.41 -0.24 -26.34
N LYS A 28 -11.01 -0.33 -25.16
CA LYS A 28 -12.25 -1.07 -24.94
C LYS A 28 -12.97 -0.56 -23.72
N ASP A 29 -14.29 -0.57 -23.75
CA ASP A 29 -15.16 -0.32 -22.62
C ASP A 29 -16.18 -1.48 -22.42
N GLY A 30 -16.79 -1.56 -21.27
CA GLY A 30 -17.79 -2.57 -20.96
C GLY A 30 -18.43 -2.37 -19.59
N ALA A 31 -19.59 -2.99 -19.38
CA ALA A 31 -20.33 -2.90 -18.13
C ALA A 31 -19.70 -3.77 -17.01
N GLU A 32 -18.96 -4.80 -17.36
CA GLU A 32 -18.35 -5.73 -16.43
C GLU A 32 -16.84 -5.85 -16.66
N LEU A 33 -16.08 -5.95 -15.57
CA LEU A 33 -14.63 -6.10 -15.59
C LEU A 33 -14.19 -7.33 -16.42
N ARG A 34 -14.89 -8.45 -16.27
CA ARG A 34 -14.62 -9.70 -17.00
C ARG A 34 -14.64 -9.59 -18.52
N GLN A 35 -15.35 -8.60 -19.07
CA GLN A 35 -15.40 -8.35 -20.50
C GLN A 35 -14.13 -7.69 -21.05
N ILE A 36 -13.35 -7.07 -20.16
CA ILE A 36 -12.19 -6.23 -20.50
C ILE A 36 -10.88 -6.92 -20.16
N GLU A 37 -10.84 -7.73 -19.10
CA GLU A 37 -9.65 -8.47 -18.65
C GLU A 37 -8.93 -9.25 -19.77
N PRO A 38 -9.62 -9.97 -20.68
CA PRO A 38 -8.92 -10.68 -21.75
C PRO A 38 -8.18 -9.74 -22.72
N ALA A 39 -8.77 -8.57 -23.00
CA ALA A 39 -8.14 -7.57 -23.87
C ALA A 39 -6.92 -6.92 -23.17
N ALA A 40 -7.01 -6.66 -21.86
CA ALA A 40 -5.90 -6.16 -21.08
C ALA A 40 -4.74 -7.16 -21.04
N ALA A 41 -5.04 -8.45 -20.79
CA ALA A 41 -4.05 -9.52 -20.80
C ALA A 41 -3.35 -9.64 -22.16
N LEU A 42 -4.10 -9.55 -23.25
CA LEU A 42 -3.58 -9.61 -24.61
C LEU A 42 -2.61 -8.45 -24.92
N LEU A 43 -2.95 -7.22 -24.51
CA LEU A 43 -2.09 -6.05 -24.69
C LEU A 43 -0.78 -6.15 -23.93
N VAL A 44 -0.83 -6.67 -22.68
CA VAL A 44 0.36 -6.94 -21.88
C VAL A 44 1.24 -8.01 -22.55
N GLN A 45 0.62 -9.07 -23.04
CA GLN A 45 1.33 -10.20 -23.65
C GLN A 45 2.03 -9.85 -24.96
N ARG A 46 1.40 -9.00 -25.78
CA ARG A 46 1.95 -8.56 -27.07
C ARG A 46 3.05 -7.53 -26.96
N ASN A 47 3.16 -6.85 -25.80
CA ASN A 47 4.18 -5.81 -25.55
C ASN A 47 4.24 -4.69 -26.63
N GLU A 48 3.09 -4.43 -27.28
CA GLU A 48 2.95 -3.46 -28.38
C GLU A 48 2.65 -2.04 -27.90
N VAL A 49 2.41 -1.87 -26.59
CA VAL A 49 2.02 -0.61 -25.97
C VAL A 49 3.01 -0.21 -24.86
N ASP A 50 3.17 1.08 -24.64
CA ASP A 50 4.05 1.64 -23.62
C ASP A 50 3.47 1.47 -22.21
N GLY A 51 2.17 1.17 -22.09
CA GLY A 51 1.48 0.90 -20.86
C GLY A 51 0.00 0.59 -21.06
N ILE A 52 -0.62 0.06 -20.00
CA ILE A 52 -2.07 -0.15 -19.93
C ILE A 52 -2.62 0.47 -18.65
N ARG A 53 -3.86 0.94 -18.73
CA ARG A 53 -4.63 1.44 -17.58
C ARG A 53 -6.05 0.93 -17.68
N LEU A 54 -6.53 0.32 -16.60
CA LEU A 54 -7.92 -0.09 -16.43
C LEU A 54 -8.59 0.88 -15.45
N VAL A 55 -9.69 1.46 -15.88
CA VAL A 55 -10.41 2.49 -15.13
C VAL A 55 -11.82 2.01 -14.87
N ARG A 56 -12.32 2.16 -13.65
CA ARG A 56 -13.73 2.06 -13.31
C ARG A 56 -14.33 3.45 -13.38
N ARG A 57 -15.32 3.64 -14.23
CA ARG A 57 -16.11 4.85 -14.33
C ARG A 57 -17.48 4.62 -13.70
N THR A 58 -17.87 5.47 -12.80
CA THR A 58 -19.22 5.49 -12.21
C THR A 58 -19.89 6.78 -12.62
N ASP A 59 -20.90 6.68 -13.48
CA ASP A 59 -21.73 7.80 -13.90
C ASP A 59 -22.92 7.89 -12.94
N TYR A 60 -23.17 9.07 -12.39
CA TYR A 60 -24.34 9.37 -11.58
C TYR A 60 -25.40 9.95 -12.51
N LEU A 61 -26.38 9.10 -12.91
CA LEU A 61 -27.34 9.42 -13.97
C LEU A 61 -28.27 10.58 -13.63
N ASP A 62 -28.46 10.84 -12.34
CA ASP A 62 -29.27 11.99 -11.88
C ASP A 62 -28.46 13.29 -11.88
N HIS A 63 -27.19 13.24 -12.26
CA HIS A 63 -26.27 14.36 -12.26
C HIS A 63 -25.26 14.21 -13.39
N ASP A 64 -24.95 15.31 -14.04
CA ASP A 64 -23.95 15.38 -15.11
C ASP A 64 -22.51 15.21 -14.56
N PHE A 65 -22.27 14.07 -13.86
CA PHE A 65 -21.04 13.83 -13.13
C PHE A 65 -20.63 12.35 -13.20
N SER A 66 -19.37 12.13 -13.48
CA SER A 66 -18.77 10.80 -13.42
C SER A 66 -17.52 10.78 -12.55
N VAL A 67 -17.32 9.69 -11.81
CA VAL A 67 -16.11 9.40 -11.05
C VAL A 67 -15.34 8.32 -11.75
N THR A 68 -14.06 8.55 -11.99
CA THR A 68 -13.15 7.56 -12.55
C THR A 68 -12.13 7.14 -11.51
N VAL A 69 -11.98 5.83 -11.33
CA VAL A 69 -11.00 5.23 -10.42
C VAL A 69 -10.12 4.29 -11.24
N THR A 70 -8.82 4.52 -11.22
CA THR A 70 -7.86 3.60 -11.84
C THR A 70 -7.78 2.32 -11.01
N ILE A 71 -8.11 1.18 -11.61
CA ILE A 71 -8.07 -0.14 -10.96
C ILE A 71 -6.70 -0.78 -11.16
N LEU A 72 -6.15 -0.64 -12.38
CA LEU A 72 -4.87 -1.20 -12.78
C LEU A 72 -4.15 -0.18 -13.66
N LYS A 73 -2.85 -0.01 -13.43
CA LYS A 73 -1.98 0.78 -14.28
C LYS A 73 -0.62 0.10 -14.36
N ARG A 74 -0.18 -0.22 -15.55
CA ARG A 74 1.15 -0.76 -15.82
C ARG A 74 1.80 0.03 -16.94
N LEU A 75 2.98 0.57 -16.66
CA LEU A 75 3.83 1.20 -17.66
C LEU A 75 5.02 0.29 -17.96
N ARG A 76 5.49 0.29 -19.16
CA ARG A 76 6.71 -0.41 -19.57
C ARG A 76 7.91 0.18 -18.82
N THR A 77 8.89 -0.65 -18.50
CA THR A 77 10.12 -0.21 -17.82
C THR A 77 10.82 0.89 -18.61
N GLY A 78 11.07 2.02 -17.97
CA GLY A 78 11.69 3.20 -18.58
C GLY A 78 10.70 4.20 -19.18
N VAL A 79 9.42 3.87 -19.26
CA VAL A 79 8.38 4.81 -19.67
C VAL A 79 7.91 5.59 -18.44
N GLN A 80 7.97 6.92 -18.53
CA GLN A 80 7.42 7.81 -17.50
C GLN A 80 6.19 8.52 -18.07
N GLU A 81 5.11 8.47 -17.33
CA GLU A 81 3.96 9.31 -17.63
C GLU A 81 4.32 10.77 -17.30
N ALA A 82 4.17 11.66 -18.29
CA ALA A 82 4.32 13.08 -18.02
C ALA A 82 3.31 13.51 -16.95
N ASP A 83 3.75 14.41 -16.07
CA ASP A 83 2.87 15.03 -15.07
C ASP A 83 1.57 15.48 -15.76
N PRO A 84 0.38 15.19 -15.21
CA PRO A 84 -0.89 15.67 -15.75
C PRO A 84 -0.90 17.17 -16.04
N LEU A 85 -0.11 17.95 -15.30
CA LEU A 85 0.11 19.38 -15.53
C LEU A 85 1.04 19.68 -16.73
N GLN A 86 1.73 18.67 -17.30
CA GLN A 86 2.63 18.83 -18.44
C GLN A 86 2.03 18.32 -19.77
N ARG A 87 0.84 17.70 -19.73
CA ARG A 87 0.17 17.21 -20.96
C ARG A 87 -0.46 18.38 -21.70
N ALA A 88 0.27 18.92 -22.67
CA ALA A 88 -0.32 19.73 -23.70
C ALA A 88 -1.11 18.84 -24.67
N ASN A 89 -2.43 18.84 -24.55
CA ASN A 89 -3.28 18.34 -25.63
C ASN A 89 -3.21 19.36 -26.78
N PRO A 90 -3.09 18.95 -28.06
CA PRO A 90 -3.24 19.87 -29.18
C PRO A 90 -4.66 20.44 -29.34
N GLY A 91 -5.64 19.98 -28.54
CA GLY A 91 -6.92 20.63 -28.32
C GLY A 91 -6.89 21.35 -26.98
N ARG A 92 -7.63 22.44 -26.80
CA ARG A 92 -7.70 23.29 -25.60
C ARG A 92 -7.52 22.45 -24.31
N ASP A 93 -6.50 22.80 -23.54
CA ASP A 93 -6.23 22.22 -22.21
C ASP A 93 -7.52 22.27 -21.37
N ALA A 94 -7.83 21.20 -20.63
CA ALA A 94 -8.98 21.14 -19.74
C ALA A 94 -9.01 22.27 -18.67
N SER A 95 -7.85 22.90 -18.40
CA SER A 95 -7.73 24.08 -17.53
C SER A 95 -8.07 25.40 -18.23
N TRP A 96 -8.42 25.39 -19.51
CA TRP A 96 -8.68 26.62 -20.27
C TRP A 96 -9.92 27.33 -19.75
N CYS A 97 -9.78 28.64 -19.47
CA CYS A 97 -10.87 29.50 -19.04
C CYS A 97 -11.17 30.54 -20.13
N GLU A 98 -12.45 30.74 -20.44
CA GLU A 98 -12.93 31.77 -21.37
C GLU A 98 -13.73 32.86 -20.67
N LYS A 99 -14.32 32.53 -19.54
CA LYS A 99 -15.13 33.42 -18.71
C LYS A 99 -14.76 33.26 -17.22
N PRO A 100 -15.05 34.27 -16.39
CA PRO A 100 -14.69 34.22 -14.96
C PRO A 100 -15.25 33.01 -14.21
N GLU A 101 -16.46 32.55 -14.55
CA GLU A 101 -17.11 31.42 -13.91
C GLU A 101 -16.36 30.09 -14.09
N ASP A 102 -15.54 29.99 -15.15
CA ASP A 102 -14.75 28.79 -15.42
C ASP A 102 -13.73 28.51 -14.28
N PHE A 103 -13.27 29.55 -13.57
CA PHE A 103 -12.38 29.39 -12.40
C PHE A 103 -13.00 28.58 -11.27
N LEU A 104 -14.34 28.50 -11.21
CA LEU A 104 -15.06 27.72 -10.22
C LEU A 104 -15.07 26.22 -10.54
N GLY A 105 -14.63 25.82 -11.75
CA GLY A 105 -14.56 24.44 -12.18
C GLY A 105 -13.55 23.62 -11.36
N ASP A 106 -13.81 22.33 -11.19
CA ASP A 106 -12.97 21.44 -10.38
C ASP A 106 -11.54 21.37 -10.91
N VAL A 107 -11.36 21.26 -12.24
CA VAL A 107 -10.03 21.20 -12.87
C VAL A 107 -9.25 22.49 -12.64
N GLN A 108 -9.92 23.64 -12.80
CA GLN A 108 -9.30 24.95 -12.61
C GLN A 108 -8.88 25.16 -11.14
N ARG A 109 -9.71 24.70 -10.18
CA ARG A 109 -9.36 24.75 -8.76
C ARG A 109 -8.17 23.84 -8.41
N GLN A 110 -8.08 22.66 -9.02
CA GLN A 110 -6.89 21.79 -8.87
C GLN A 110 -5.62 22.47 -9.42
N VAL A 111 -5.70 23.10 -10.60
CA VAL A 111 -4.59 23.87 -11.17
C VAL A 111 -4.22 25.04 -10.26
N MET A 112 -5.20 25.78 -9.76
CA MET A 112 -5.02 26.87 -8.80
C MET A 112 -4.33 26.35 -7.52
N ARG A 113 -4.75 25.19 -6.99
CA ARG A 113 -4.10 24.54 -5.84
C ARG A 113 -2.62 24.28 -6.11
N GLY A 114 -2.26 23.74 -7.28
CA GLY A 114 -0.87 23.47 -7.65
C GLY A 114 -0.03 24.74 -7.80
N LEU A 115 -0.56 25.75 -8.49
CA LEU A 115 0.16 27.00 -8.78
C LEU A 115 0.34 27.89 -7.55
N LEU A 116 -0.61 27.91 -6.62
CA LEU A 116 -0.63 28.72 -5.41
C LEU A 116 -0.33 27.90 -4.14
N ALA A 117 0.19 26.69 -4.26
CA ALA A 117 0.35 25.74 -3.15
C ALA A 117 0.98 26.37 -1.91
N LYS A 118 2.11 27.09 -2.06
CA LYS A 118 2.80 27.73 -0.94
C LYS A 118 1.91 28.77 -0.24
N TYR A 119 1.26 29.64 -1.00
CA TYR A 119 0.37 30.67 -0.45
C TYR A 119 -0.83 30.07 0.29
N LEU A 120 -1.45 29.05 -0.31
CA LEU A 120 -2.59 28.33 0.25
C LEU A 120 -2.21 27.59 1.54
N ASP A 121 -1.08 26.90 1.54
CA ASP A 121 -0.62 26.13 2.70
C ASP A 121 -0.21 27.03 3.87
N GLU A 122 0.50 28.13 3.62
CA GLU A 122 0.91 29.10 4.65
C GLU A 122 -0.30 29.75 5.34
N ARG A 123 -1.36 29.98 4.60
CA ARG A 123 -2.61 30.59 5.11
C ARG A 123 -3.69 29.60 5.49
N ARG A 124 -3.46 28.32 5.25
CA ARG A 124 -4.45 27.23 5.43
C ARG A 124 -5.75 27.50 4.69
N LEU A 125 -5.66 27.88 3.41
CA LEU A 125 -6.79 28.17 2.56
C LEU A 125 -6.92 27.13 1.45
N THR A 126 -8.15 26.86 1.04
CA THR A 126 -8.45 26.11 -0.17
C THR A 126 -8.73 27.06 -1.33
N PRO A 127 -8.58 26.62 -2.59
CA PRO A 127 -9.02 27.39 -3.76
C PRO A 127 -10.49 27.81 -3.66
N LEU A 128 -11.34 26.91 -3.19
CA LEU A 128 -12.76 27.17 -3.03
C LEU A 128 -13.03 28.29 -2.03
N GLU A 129 -12.33 28.34 -0.89
CA GLU A 129 -12.45 29.44 0.07
C GLU A 129 -12.04 30.79 -0.56
N ILE A 130 -10.96 30.83 -1.33
CA ILE A 130 -10.53 32.07 -2.01
C ILE A 130 -11.61 32.52 -3.00
N LEU A 131 -12.18 31.60 -3.76
CA LEU A 131 -13.18 31.90 -4.79
C LEU A 131 -14.57 32.23 -4.24
N ASN A 132 -14.81 32.04 -2.92
CA ASN A 132 -16.11 32.24 -2.29
C ASN A 132 -16.08 33.12 -1.03
N HIS A 133 -14.91 33.64 -0.63
CA HIS A 133 -14.78 34.51 0.53
C HIS A 133 -14.06 35.81 0.19
N GLU A 134 -14.76 36.93 0.32
CA GLU A 134 -14.30 38.27 -0.10
C GLU A 134 -12.92 38.65 0.49
N LEU A 135 -12.71 38.43 1.79
CA LEU A 135 -11.47 38.80 2.45
C LEU A 135 -10.27 37.98 1.96
N HIS A 136 -10.49 36.70 1.69
CA HIS A 136 -9.44 35.83 1.16
C HIS A 136 -9.08 36.18 -0.28
N ALA A 137 -10.08 36.50 -1.11
CA ALA A 137 -9.85 36.96 -2.48
C ALA A 137 -9.09 38.28 -2.54
N LYS A 138 -9.48 39.25 -1.71
CA LYS A 138 -8.75 40.54 -1.59
C LYS A 138 -7.32 40.36 -1.09
N ALA A 139 -7.11 39.46 -0.11
CA ALA A 139 -5.77 39.17 0.41
C ALA A 139 -4.86 38.49 -0.64
N LEU A 140 -5.43 37.67 -1.52
CA LEU A 140 -4.70 37.07 -2.65
C LEU A 140 -4.37 38.15 -3.70
N ASP A 141 -5.31 38.99 -4.05
CA ASP A 141 -5.10 40.12 -4.99
C ASP A 141 -3.98 41.05 -4.52
N GLN A 142 -3.94 41.37 -3.23
CA GLN A 142 -2.86 42.16 -2.61
C GLN A 142 -1.50 41.46 -2.66
N ALA A 143 -1.45 40.15 -2.80
CA ALA A 143 -0.23 39.35 -3.03
C ALA A 143 0.18 39.32 -4.53
N GLY A 144 -0.02 40.38 -5.26
CA GLY A 144 0.02 40.54 -6.71
C GLY A 144 1.15 39.78 -7.43
N THR A 145 2.40 39.81 -6.91
CA THR A 145 3.52 39.06 -7.50
C THR A 145 3.29 37.55 -7.50
N THR A 146 2.62 37.00 -6.48
CA THR A 146 2.28 35.57 -6.38
C THR A 146 1.26 35.20 -7.44
N VAL A 147 0.20 36.01 -7.59
CA VAL A 147 -0.85 35.79 -8.60
C VAL A 147 -0.28 35.92 -10.00
N GLN A 148 0.47 36.99 -10.29
CA GLN A 148 1.11 37.20 -11.59
C GLN A 148 2.04 36.04 -11.96
N GLY A 149 2.87 35.58 -11.04
CA GLY A 149 3.75 34.41 -11.28
C GLY A 149 2.99 33.13 -11.52
N ALA A 150 1.83 32.90 -10.87
CA ALA A 150 0.96 31.78 -11.13
C ALA A 150 0.30 31.86 -12.52
N LEU A 151 -0.28 33.01 -12.87
CA LEU A 151 -0.91 33.24 -14.18
C LEU A 151 0.10 33.18 -15.32
N GLN A 152 1.33 33.67 -15.13
CA GLN A 152 2.40 33.55 -16.14
C GLN A 152 2.77 32.09 -16.41
N ARG A 153 2.90 31.26 -15.35
CA ARG A 153 3.16 29.81 -15.49
C ARG A 153 2.02 29.13 -16.20
N LEU A 154 0.78 29.42 -15.82
CA LEU A 154 -0.42 28.86 -16.46
C LEU A 154 -0.51 29.26 -17.93
N ALA A 155 -0.33 30.56 -18.26
CA ALA A 155 -0.31 31.03 -19.63
C ALA A 155 0.74 30.31 -20.48
N SER A 156 1.97 30.19 -19.94
CA SER A 156 3.06 29.47 -20.64
C SER A 156 2.77 28.00 -20.85
N GLN A 157 2.02 27.35 -19.96
CA GLN A 157 1.57 25.96 -20.12
C GLN A 157 0.48 25.84 -21.18
N GLN A 158 -0.54 26.68 -21.12
CA GLN A 158 -1.71 26.62 -22.00
C GLN A 158 -1.39 26.91 -23.46
N VAL A 159 -0.39 27.75 -23.74
CA VAL A 159 -0.03 28.10 -25.13
C VAL A 159 0.99 27.17 -25.76
N ARG A 160 1.52 26.18 -25.04
CA ARG A 160 2.45 25.19 -25.61
C ARG A 160 1.79 24.45 -26.77
N GLY A 161 2.45 24.49 -27.94
CA GLY A 161 1.91 23.86 -29.17
C GLY A 161 0.80 24.63 -29.85
N THR A 162 0.48 25.85 -29.41
CA THR A 162 -0.48 26.76 -30.05
C THR A 162 0.22 27.94 -30.73
N GLN A 163 -0.49 28.68 -31.58
CA GLN A 163 0.03 29.92 -32.19
C GLN A 163 -0.15 31.16 -31.30
N GLN A 164 -0.77 31.01 -30.11
CA GLN A 164 -1.03 32.11 -29.21
C GLN A 164 0.22 32.47 -28.40
N SER A 165 0.47 33.75 -28.17
CA SER A 165 1.59 34.18 -27.34
C SER A 165 1.27 34.04 -25.85
N ALA A 166 2.26 33.60 -25.03
CA ALA A 166 2.10 33.50 -23.57
C ALA A 166 1.76 34.85 -22.92
N VAL A 167 2.28 35.97 -23.47
CA VAL A 167 1.97 37.33 -22.99
C VAL A 167 0.50 37.69 -23.28
N GLY A 168 0.00 37.35 -24.49
CA GLY A 168 -1.40 37.55 -24.82
C GLY A 168 -2.33 36.77 -23.90
N ARG A 169 -2.03 35.47 -23.73
CA ARG A 169 -2.80 34.59 -22.82
C ARG A 169 -2.75 35.03 -21.37
N MET A 170 -1.61 35.51 -20.89
CA MET A 170 -1.47 36.05 -19.53
C MET A 170 -2.38 37.28 -19.32
N LYS A 171 -2.48 38.17 -20.29
CA LYS A 171 -3.40 39.33 -20.20
C LYS A 171 -4.86 38.91 -20.12
N GLU A 172 -5.26 37.90 -20.92
CA GLU A 172 -6.59 37.33 -20.85
C GLU A 172 -6.89 36.73 -19.47
N LEU A 173 -5.97 35.93 -18.92
CA LEU A 173 -6.12 35.32 -17.61
C LEU A 173 -6.18 36.34 -16.48
N ILE A 174 -5.44 37.46 -16.58
CA ILE A 174 -5.53 38.56 -15.63
C ILE A 174 -6.93 39.19 -15.67
N ALA A 175 -7.43 39.51 -16.88
CA ALA A 175 -8.76 40.11 -17.03
C ALA A 175 -9.87 39.16 -16.50
N LEU A 176 -9.73 37.86 -16.70
CA LEU A 176 -10.65 36.87 -16.16
C LEU A 176 -10.57 36.80 -14.61
N ALA A 177 -9.36 36.84 -14.02
CA ALA A 177 -9.18 36.85 -12.57
C ALA A 177 -9.76 38.13 -11.94
N ASP A 178 -9.56 39.30 -12.57
CA ASP A 178 -10.20 40.56 -12.16
C ASP A 178 -11.72 40.44 -12.22
N GLY A 179 -12.25 39.80 -13.24
CA GLY A 179 -13.69 39.50 -13.37
C GLY A 179 -14.23 38.63 -12.23
N VAL A 180 -13.47 37.60 -11.82
CA VAL A 180 -13.83 36.75 -10.65
C VAL A 180 -13.89 37.61 -9.37
N LEU A 181 -12.85 38.41 -9.12
CA LEU A 181 -12.82 39.29 -7.96
C LEU A 181 -13.96 40.30 -7.95
N ALA A 182 -14.22 40.97 -9.07
CA ALA A 182 -15.33 41.90 -9.22
C ALA A 182 -16.69 41.22 -8.96
N GLY A 183 -16.87 40.01 -9.47
CA GLY A 183 -18.08 39.19 -9.23
C GLY A 183 -18.27 38.87 -7.73
N LEU A 184 -17.22 38.44 -7.04
CA LEU A 184 -17.23 38.16 -5.60
C LEU A 184 -17.58 39.43 -4.78
N LEU A 185 -16.97 40.56 -5.11
CA LEU A 185 -17.23 41.84 -4.42
C LEU A 185 -18.68 42.31 -4.65
N LYS A 186 -19.21 42.11 -5.83
CA LYS A 186 -20.62 42.39 -6.14
C LYS A 186 -21.54 41.52 -5.33
N GLN A 187 -21.27 40.21 -5.29
CA GLN A 187 -22.06 39.23 -4.53
C GLN A 187 -22.00 39.47 -3.02
N ALA A 188 -20.84 39.87 -2.47
CA ALA A 188 -20.70 40.21 -1.08
C ALA A 188 -21.56 41.44 -0.66
N LYS A 189 -21.81 42.38 -1.59
CA LYS A 189 -22.71 43.51 -1.38
C LYS A 189 -24.19 43.20 -1.53
N SER A 190 -24.53 42.16 -2.30
CA SER A 190 -25.92 41.89 -2.71
C SER A 190 -26.63 40.82 -1.89
N GLY A 191 -25.91 40.08 -1.02
CA GLY A 191 -26.56 39.02 -0.24
C GLY A 191 -25.84 38.73 1.09
N PRO A 192 -26.58 38.43 2.16
CA PRO A 192 -26.03 38.06 3.44
C PRO A 192 -25.27 36.72 3.34
N ILE A 193 -24.19 36.59 4.10
CA ILE A 193 -23.61 35.30 4.40
C ILE A 193 -24.52 34.62 5.43
N HIS A 194 -25.00 33.44 5.11
CA HIS A 194 -25.85 32.69 6.03
C HIS A 194 -24.95 31.91 7.02
N PRO A 195 -25.04 32.20 8.33
CA PRO A 195 -24.22 31.50 9.32
C PRO A 195 -24.65 30.04 9.40
N LEU A 196 -23.67 29.16 9.35
CA LEU A 196 -23.88 27.71 9.50
C LEU A 196 -23.69 27.29 10.97
N LYS A 197 -24.54 26.36 11.39
CA LYS A 197 -24.43 25.67 12.68
C LYS A 197 -24.27 24.17 12.41
N PRO A 198 -23.70 23.40 13.34
CA PRO A 198 -23.73 21.94 13.25
C PRO A 198 -25.15 21.44 12.98
N GLY A 199 -25.30 20.52 12.01
CA GLY A 199 -26.58 19.97 11.64
C GLY A 199 -27.59 20.96 11.00
N GLY A 200 -27.09 22.05 10.39
CA GLY A 200 -27.99 23.06 9.77
C GLY A 200 -27.74 23.27 8.27
N PHE A 201 -27.01 22.38 7.62
CA PHE A 201 -26.63 22.54 6.22
C PHE A 201 -27.82 22.23 5.28
N ALA A 202 -28.55 21.14 5.52
CA ALA A 202 -29.75 20.79 4.77
C ALA A 202 -30.85 21.86 4.94
N ALA A 203 -31.07 22.35 6.17
CA ALA A 203 -32.02 23.41 6.44
C ALA A 203 -31.70 24.70 5.69
N LEU A 204 -30.42 25.10 5.66
CA LEU A 204 -29.98 26.24 4.86
C LEU A 204 -30.24 26.01 3.38
N ALA A 205 -29.84 24.87 2.83
CA ALA A 205 -30.04 24.53 1.43
C ALA A 205 -31.52 24.58 1.01
N GLY A 206 -32.40 24.08 1.86
CA GLY A 206 -33.88 24.13 1.65
C GLY A 206 -34.48 25.52 1.78
N SER A 207 -33.85 26.45 2.52
CA SER A 207 -34.35 27.82 2.71
C SER A 207 -33.95 28.78 1.59
N LEU A 208 -32.93 28.44 0.81
CA LEU A 208 -32.41 29.30 -0.27
C LEU A 208 -33.33 29.25 -1.49
N ASN A 209 -33.73 30.43 -1.97
CA ASN A 209 -34.49 30.60 -3.19
C ASN A 209 -33.56 30.96 -4.36
N GLY A 210 -33.88 30.45 -5.56
CA GLY A 210 -33.10 30.75 -6.77
C GLY A 210 -32.88 29.52 -7.66
N GLY A 211 -32.15 29.70 -8.72
CA GLY A 211 -31.72 28.61 -9.60
C GLY A 211 -30.66 27.71 -8.94
N PRO A 212 -30.48 26.46 -9.42
CA PRO A 212 -29.52 25.52 -8.82
C PRO A 212 -28.09 26.07 -8.69
N ALA A 213 -27.62 26.88 -9.63
CA ALA A 213 -26.32 27.50 -9.61
C ALA A 213 -26.21 28.59 -8.52
N GLU A 214 -27.25 29.40 -8.35
CA GLU A 214 -27.32 30.47 -7.33
C GLU A 214 -27.31 29.87 -5.92
N VAL A 215 -28.12 28.84 -5.70
CA VAL A 215 -28.18 28.11 -4.42
C VAL A 215 -26.81 27.48 -4.12
N THR A 216 -26.19 26.83 -5.10
CA THR A 216 -24.85 26.25 -4.93
C THR A 216 -23.80 27.29 -4.59
N ALA A 217 -23.81 28.44 -5.24
CA ALA A 217 -22.90 29.56 -4.94
C ALA A 217 -23.13 30.13 -3.53
N ALA A 218 -24.38 30.23 -3.09
CA ALA A 218 -24.71 30.68 -1.75
C ALA A 218 -24.22 29.68 -0.67
N LEU A 219 -24.38 28.39 -0.91
CA LEU A 219 -23.88 27.33 -0.04
C LEU A 219 -22.35 27.35 0.05
N TYR A 220 -21.64 27.46 -1.06
CA TYR A 220 -20.18 27.59 -1.07
C TYR A 220 -19.69 28.79 -0.26
N ARG A 221 -20.34 29.95 -0.40
CA ARG A 221 -20.02 31.14 0.38
C ARG A 221 -20.23 30.95 1.88
N SER A 222 -21.33 30.32 2.26
CA SER A 222 -21.64 30.04 3.67
C SER A 222 -20.64 29.06 4.28
N VAL A 223 -20.25 27.99 3.55
CA VAL A 223 -19.23 27.05 4.01
C VAL A 223 -17.85 27.70 4.08
N ALA A 224 -17.45 28.48 3.06
CA ALA A 224 -16.17 29.20 3.08
C ALA A 224 -16.04 30.13 4.29
N ALA A 225 -17.12 30.88 4.61
CA ALA A 225 -17.16 31.73 5.79
C ALA A 225 -17.11 30.91 7.10
N HIS A 226 -17.79 29.76 7.16
CA HIS A 226 -17.77 28.88 8.33
C HIS A 226 -16.36 28.32 8.59
N LEU A 227 -15.65 27.90 7.54
CA LEU A 227 -14.29 27.36 7.63
C LEU A 227 -13.23 28.42 7.93
N SER A 228 -13.51 29.70 7.68
CA SER A 228 -12.56 30.79 7.93
C SER A 228 -12.19 30.96 9.41
N ALA A 229 -13.00 30.42 10.33
CA ALA A 229 -12.74 30.43 11.76
C ALA A 229 -11.68 29.39 12.19
N ALA A 230 -11.41 28.38 11.37
CA ALA A 230 -10.52 27.29 11.71
C ALA A 230 -9.05 27.71 11.69
N LYS A 231 -8.28 27.25 12.69
CA LYS A 231 -6.85 27.54 12.87
C LYS A 231 -5.94 26.45 12.33
N SER A 232 -6.49 25.27 12.01
CA SER A 232 -5.75 24.12 11.50
C SER A 232 -6.54 23.40 10.40
N TRP A 233 -5.88 22.54 9.63
CA TRP A 233 -6.53 21.72 8.62
C TRP A 233 -7.45 20.66 9.24
N VAL A 234 -7.05 20.08 10.38
CA VAL A 234 -7.87 19.14 11.13
C VAL A 234 -9.13 19.80 11.66
N GLU A 235 -9.02 21.04 12.17
CA GLU A 235 -10.18 21.82 12.61
C GLU A 235 -11.12 22.17 11.44
N LYS A 236 -10.58 22.44 10.24
CA LYS A 236 -11.40 22.62 9.03
C LYS A 236 -12.19 21.37 8.67
N LEU A 237 -11.57 20.20 8.73
CA LEU A 237 -12.26 18.93 8.50
C LEU A 237 -13.33 18.69 9.57
N ASP A 238 -13.03 19.01 10.83
CA ASP A 238 -13.99 18.89 11.93
C ASP A 238 -15.22 19.79 11.70
N LEU A 239 -15.01 21.08 11.45
CA LEU A 239 -16.09 22.03 11.18
C LEU A 239 -16.90 21.64 9.93
N LEU A 240 -16.24 21.17 8.88
CA LEU A 240 -16.90 20.75 7.64
C LEU A 240 -17.83 19.56 7.87
N PHE A 241 -17.39 18.55 8.62
CA PHE A 241 -18.16 17.33 8.82
C PHE A 241 -19.13 17.40 10.01
N GLN A 242 -19.08 18.45 10.83
CA GLN A 242 -20.18 18.81 11.73
C GLN A 242 -21.41 19.32 10.96
N LEU A 243 -21.25 19.69 9.68
CA LEU A 243 -22.36 20.05 8.78
C LEU A 243 -23.04 18.83 8.14
N TRP A 244 -22.45 17.63 8.29
CA TRP A 244 -23.01 16.41 7.71
C TRP A 244 -24.32 16.01 8.40
N GLU A 245 -25.31 15.69 7.59
CA GLU A 245 -26.64 15.21 8.00
C GLU A 245 -27.05 14.01 7.12
N PRO A 246 -27.83 13.04 7.64
CA PRO A 246 -28.22 11.85 6.88
C PRO A 246 -29.14 12.12 5.70
N ASP A 247 -29.81 13.26 5.67
CA ASP A 247 -30.82 13.69 4.68
C ASP A 247 -30.26 14.66 3.64
N LEU A 248 -28.94 14.86 3.60
CA LEU A 248 -28.30 15.69 2.58
C LEU A 248 -28.59 15.15 1.18
N THR A 249 -28.91 16.06 0.27
CA THR A 249 -29.04 15.74 -1.15
C THR A 249 -27.65 15.47 -1.77
N VAL A 250 -27.61 14.82 -2.93
CA VAL A 250 -26.35 14.55 -3.66
C VAL A 250 -25.59 15.84 -3.96
N ARG A 251 -26.28 16.96 -4.19
CA ARG A 251 -25.65 18.27 -4.41
C ARG A 251 -24.90 18.73 -3.16
N GLU A 252 -25.53 18.67 -2.01
CA GLU A 252 -24.94 19.08 -0.73
C GLU A 252 -23.77 18.18 -0.34
N MET A 253 -23.93 16.85 -0.48
CA MET A 253 -22.83 15.89 -0.29
C MET A 253 -21.64 16.19 -1.20
N ARG A 254 -21.88 16.53 -2.48
CA ARG A 254 -20.83 16.89 -3.43
C ARG A 254 -20.08 18.16 -3.01
N ILE A 255 -20.77 19.15 -2.44
CA ILE A 255 -20.14 20.37 -1.94
C ILE A 255 -19.15 20.00 -0.82
N LEU A 256 -19.58 19.21 0.17
CA LEU A 256 -18.75 18.79 1.28
C LEU A 256 -17.56 17.92 0.80
N ASP A 257 -17.80 16.97 -0.11
CA ASP A 257 -16.76 16.11 -0.70
C ASP A 257 -15.71 16.93 -1.46
N SER A 258 -16.14 17.93 -2.26
CA SER A 258 -15.21 18.79 -3.01
C SER A 258 -14.29 19.59 -2.09
N ILE A 259 -14.86 20.15 -1.00
CA ILE A 259 -14.10 20.95 -0.04
C ILE A 259 -13.13 20.06 0.76
N ALA A 260 -13.61 18.91 1.23
CA ALA A 260 -12.75 17.94 1.94
C ALA A 260 -11.59 17.46 1.07
N ALA A 261 -11.83 17.18 -0.21
CA ALA A 261 -10.78 16.83 -1.16
C ALA A 261 -9.73 17.95 -1.30
N GLU A 262 -10.15 19.22 -1.42
CA GLU A 262 -9.22 20.36 -1.47
C GLU A 262 -8.43 20.54 -0.19
N ILE A 263 -9.01 20.27 0.98
CA ILE A 263 -8.31 20.28 2.27
C ILE A 263 -7.22 19.18 2.28
N LEU A 264 -7.59 17.95 1.93
CA LEU A 264 -6.65 16.81 1.93
C LEU A 264 -5.62 16.87 0.80
N ALA A 265 -5.84 17.65 -0.26
CA ALA A 265 -4.83 17.94 -1.27
C ALA A 265 -3.63 18.71 -0.69
N SER A 266 -3.78 19.36 0.48
CA SER A 266 -2.66 19.96 1.20
C SER A 266 -1.76 18.91 1.85
N PRO A 267 -0.44 18.91 1.54
CA PRO A 267 0.49 18.05 2.26
C PRO A 267 0.55 18.35 3.77
N LEU A 268 0.20 19.58 4.18
CA LEU A 268 0.15 19.97 5.59
C LEU A 268 -1.07 19.41 6.30
N ALA A 269 -2.20 19.22 5.61
CA ALA A 269 -3.38 18.58 6.18
C ALA A 269 -3.07 17.14 6.61
N LEU A 270 -2.41 16.37 5.74
CA LEU A 270 -1.98 15.02 6.08
C LEU A 270 -0.94 14.99 7.21
N LYS A 271 -0.04 15.98 7.28
CA LYS A 271 0.91 16.10 8.40
C LYS A 271 0.23 16.38 9.73
N GLU A 272 -0.83 17.17 9.74
CA GLU A 272 -1.62 17.42 10.95
C GLU A 272 -2.38 16.16 11.41
N LEU A 273 -2.73 15.25 10.48
CA LEU A 273 -3.30 13.94 10.78
C LEU A 273 -2.26 12.94 11.32
N ALA A 274 -0.96 13.24 11.27
CA ALA A 274 0.10 12.38 11.79
C ALA A 274 0.14 12.29 13.34
N GLY A 275 -0.74 13.01 14.04
CA GLY A 275 -0.79 12.95 15.49
C GLY A 275 0.36 13.67 16.20
N LYS A 276 0.68 13.23 17.43
CA LYS A 276 1.63 13.91 18.33
C LYS A 276 3.09 13.74 17.90
N GLU A 277 3.49 12.58 17.47
CA GLU A 277 4.88 12.31 17.07
C GLU A 277 5.26 12.91 15.72
N ARG A 278 4.27 13.22 14.88
CA ARG A 278 4.44 13.86 13.56
C ARG A 278 5.46 13.16 12.65
N ASN A 279 5.70 11.88 12.87
CA ASN A 279 6.52 11.07 11.99
C ASN A 279 5.70 10.58 10.79
N ARG A 280 6.39 10.09 9.75
CA ARG A 280 5.73 9.67 8.53
C ARG A 280 4.99 8.35 8.69
N PHE A 281 5.43 7.48 9.59
CA PHE A 281 4.78 6.21 9.89
C PHE A 281 3.36 6.46 10.42
N GLU A 282 3.22 7.32 11.43
CA GLU A 282 1.91 7.70 11.96
C GLU A 282 1.03 8.40 10.94
N LEU A 283 1.64 9.28 10.11
CA LEU A 283 0.89 9.91 9.02
C LEU A 283 0.28 8.87 8.08
N VAL A 284 1.08 7.87 7.67
CA VAL A 284 0.64 6.82 6.75
C VAL A 284 -0.41 5.93 7.41
N THR A 285 -0.21 5.49 8.66
CA THR A 285 -1.16 4.63 9.37
C THR A 285 -2.47 5.36 9.68
N ASN A 286 -2.43 6.62 10.12
CA ASN A 286 -3.63 7.41 10.35
C ASN A 286 -4.40 7.73 9.05
N ALA A 287 -3.69 7.93 7.92
CA ALA A 287 -4.33 8.08 6.62
C ALA A 287 -5.04 6.78 6.17
N ILE A 288 -4.44 5.63 6.45
CA ILE A 288 -5.06 4.31 6.23
C ILE A 288 -6.30 4.14 7.12
N ASP A 289 -6.20 4.48 8.40
CA ASP A 289 -7.29 4.38 9.35
C ASP A 289 -8.44 5.35 9.05
N LEU A 290 -8.11 6.56 8.60
CA LEU A 290 -9.09 7.52 8.09
C LEU A 290 -9.87 6.93 6.91
N HIS A 291 -9.15 6.37 5.93
CA HIS A 291 -9.74 5.75 4.75
C HIS A 291 -10.62 4.54 5.09
N ALA A 292 -10.23 3.76 6.08
CA ALA A 292 -10.90 2.51 6.47
C ALA A 292 -12.05 2.70 7.48
N GLY A 293 -12.32 3.91 7.94
CA GLY A 293 -13.36 4.18 8.94
C GLY A 293 -12.93 3.90 10.38
N ASN A 294 -11.66 3.59 10.62
CA ASN A 294 -11.20 3.17 11.95
C ASN A 294 -11.07 4.35 12.92
N LEU A 295 -10.77 5.55 12.44
CA LEU A 295 -10.77 6.74 13.28
C LEU A 295 -12.16 7.06 13.85
N GLY A 296 -13.23 6.60 13.19
CA GLY A 296 -14.60 6.73 13.66
C GLY A 296 -14.98 5.79 14.79
N LYS A 297 -14.21 4.72 15.03
CA LYS A 297 -14.54 3.66 15.99
C LYS A 297 -13.93 3.88 17.38
N GLY A 298 -12.93 4.75 17.51
CA GLY A 298 -12.24 5.05 18.77
C GLY A 298 -12.96 6.13 19.58
N GLU A 299 -12.99 5.98 20.92
CA GLU A 299 -13.49 7.04 21.81
C GLU A 299 -12.37 8.07 22.06
N GLY A 300 -12.60 9.32 21.65
CA GLY A 300 -12.00 10.49 22.29
C GLY A 300 -10.72 11.08 21.71
N GLU A 301 -10.00 10.44 20.81
CA GLU A 301 -8.71 10.97 20.32
C GLU A 301 -8.86 11.96 19.15
N TRP A 302 -9.86 11.80 18.30
CA TRP A 302 -10.14 12.65 17.13
C TRP A 302 -11.42 13.48 17.29
N PRO A 303 -11.46 14.70 16.72
CA PRO A 303 -12.66 15.52 16.69
C PRO A 303 -13.86 14.80 16.05
N ALA A 304 -15.07 15.16 16.46
CA ALA A 304 -16.30 14.49 16.02
C ALA A 304 -16.48 14.50 14.49
N GLY A 305 -16.19 15.62 13.83
CA GLY A 305 -16.28 15.73 12.38
C GLY A 305 -15.25 14.88 11.65
N VAL A 306 -14.01 14.75 12.17
CA VAL A 306 -12.97 13.86 11.60
C VAL A 306 -13.40 12.40 11.73
N ARG A 307 -14.03 12.02 12.85
CA ARG A 307 -14.60 10.67 13.03
C ARG A 307 -15.74 10.40 12.05
N ALA A 308 -16.64 11.38 11.86
CA ALA A 308 -17.70 11.29 10.87
C ALA A 308 -17.14 11.15 9.45
N LEU A 309 -16.15 11.95 9.07
CA LEU A 309 -15.43 11.84 7.80
C LEU A 309 -14.90 10.42 7.58
N SER A 310 -14.26 9.83 8.60
CA SER A 310 -13.69 8.48 8.50
C SER A 310 -14.76 7.43 8.19
N LEU A 311 -15.90 7.48 8.86
CA LEU A 311 -17.01 6.57 8.60
C LEU A 311 -17.59 6.74 7.19
N LEU A 312 -17.74 7.98 6.72
CA LEU A 312 -18.26 8.28 5.39
C LEU A 312 -17.32 7.83 4.27
N LEU A 313 -16.00 7.91 4.49
CA LEU A 313 -15.01 7.35 3.57
C LEU A 313 -15.12 5.84 3.48
N ALA A 314 -15.27 5.13 4.60
CA ALA A 314 -15.46 3.69 4.61
C ALA A 314 -16.75 3.24 3.89
N GLU A 315 -17.80 4.06 3.94
CA GLU A 315 -19.06 3.85 3.21
C GLU A 315 -18.94 4.18 1.71
N GLY A 316 -17.85 4.84 1.28
CA GLY A 316 -17.62 5.23 -0.11
C GLY A 316 -18.48 6.42 -0.57
N VAL A 317 -19.00 7.22 0.36
CA VAL A 317 -19.91 8.35 0.09
C VAL A 317 -19.14 9.56 -0.46
N LEU A 318 -17.82 9.65 -0.19
CA LEU A 318 -16.97 10.80 -0.50
C LEU A 318 -15.87 10.42 -1.51
N PRO A 319 -16.19 10.17 -2.78
CA PRO A 319 -15.26 9.61 -3.76
C PRO A 319 -14.08 10.52 -4.10
N ARG A 320 -14.26 11.85 -4.11
CA ARG A 320 -13.17 12.81 -4.39
C ARG A 320 -12.19 12.89 -3.24
N THR A 321 -12.72 12.99 -2.02
CA THR A 321 -11.92 12.98 -0.79
C THR A 321 -11.12 11.69 -0.67
N MET A 322 -11.72 10.55 -1.00
CA MET A 322 -11.05 9.24 -1.02
C MET A 322 -9.91 9.20 -2.05
N ALA A 323 -10.13 9.73 -3.25
CA ALA A 323 -9.10 9.80 -4.29
C ALA A 323 -7.91 10.69 -3.88
N GLU A 324 -8.17 11.85 -3.27
CA GLU A 324 -7.11 12.74 -2.77
C GLU A 324 -6.35 12.13 -1.60
N LEU A 325 -7.04 11.49 -0.66
CA LEU A 325 -6.42 10.78 0.45
C LEU A 325 -5.48 9.67 -0.06
N ARG A 326 -5.94 8.88 -1.03
CA ARG A 326 -5.14 7.85 -1.69
C ARG A 326 -3.91 8.46 -2.40
N THR A 327 -4.09 9.55 -3.12
CA THR A 327 -2.99 10.27 -3.79
C THR A 327 -1.96 10.77 -2.77
N GLY A 328 -2.43 11.32 -1.67
CA GLY A 328 -1.59 11.74 -0.55
C GLY A 328 -0.81 10.58 0.07
N LEU A 329 -1.47 9.45 0.32
CA LEU A 329 -0.85 8.22 0.83
C LEU A 329 0.27 7.75 -0.10
N LEU A 330 0.01 7.61 -1.39
CA LEU A 330 0.99 7.21 -2.40
C LEU A 330 2.20 8.16 -2.44
N ARG A 331 1.98 9.48 -2.36
CA ARG A 331 3.05 10.48 -2.29
C ARG A 331 3.97 10.23 -1.10
N HIS A 332 3.43 9.87 0.06
CA HIS A 332 4.21 9.58 1.26
C HIS A 332 4.93 8.23 1.19
N LEU A 333 4.32 7.21 0.59
CA LEU A 333 4.95 5.91 0.35
C LEU A 333 6.10 6.00 -0.66
N HIS A 334 5.95 6.77 -1.74
CA HIS A 334 7.02 6.99 -2.73
C HIS A 334 8.16 7.88 -2.24
N ALA A 335 7.95 8.67 -1.19
CA ALA A 335 8.96 9.59 -0.69
C ALA A 335 10.22 8.84 -0.22
N ARG A 336 11.40 9.44 -0.49
CA ARG A 336 12.70 8.86 -0.09
C ARG A 336 13.01 9.00 1.41
N LEU A 337 12.33 9.88 2.10
CA LEU A 337 12.54 10.09 3.53
C LEU A 337 12.04 8.88 4.34
N PRO A 338 12.72 8.51 5.45
CA PRO A 338 12.33 7.37 6.26
C PRO A 338 10.93 7.54 6.87
N LEU A 339 10.29 6.43 7.18
CA LEU A 339 9.00 6.39 7.86
C LEU A 339 9.15 6.87 9.32
N ARG A 340 10.21 6.42 10.00
CA ARG A 340 10.54 6.84 11.37
C ARG A 340 11.84 7.64 11.37
N THR A 341 11.86 8.77 12.07
CA THR A 341 13.02 9.63 12.15
C THR A 341 14.12 8.97 12.99
N GLY A 342 15.37 8.99 12.50
CA GLY A 342 16.52 8.43 13.22
C GLY A 342 16.61 6.90 13.22
N SER A 343 15.76 6.21 12.47
CA SER A 343 15.81 4.74 12.32
C SER A 343 16.94 4.30 11.38
N GLY A 344 17.58 3.17 11.72
CA GLY A 344 18.51 2.48 10.82
C GLY A 344 17.77 1.77 9.68
N LEU A 345 18.53 1.22 8.72
CA LEU A 345 17.96 0.52 7.56
C LEU A 345 17.02 -0.64 7.94
N ARG A 346 17.39 -1.40 8.97
CA ARG A 346 16.58 -2.52 9.46
C ARG A 346 15.25 -2.05 10.07
N ASP A 347 15.29 -0.95 10.83
CA ASP A 347 14.07 -0.40 11.44
C ASP A 347 13.14 0.19 10.38
N GLU A 348 13.71 0.79 9.32
CA GLU A 348 12.92 1.28 8.20
C GLU A 348 12.28 0.13 7.41
N MET A 349 12.97 -1.00 7.24
CA MET A 349 12.39 -2.20 6.63
C MET A 349 11.23 -2.73 7.46
N ARG A 350 11.43 -2.84 8.79
CA ARG A 350 10.37 -3.25 9.71
C ARG A 350 9.18 -2.29 9.66
N ALA A 351 9.41 -0.98 9.68
CA ALA A 351 8.35 0.01 9.56
C ALA A 351 7.57 -0.14 8.24
N THR A 352 8.24 -0.47 7.14
CA THR A 352 7.60 -0.73 5.84
C THR A 352 6.73 -2.00 5.90
N ALA A 353 7.21 -3.06 6.56
CA ALA A 353 6.45 -4.29 6.79
C ALA A 353 5.23 -4.05 7.70
N GLU A 354 5.40 -3.27 8.77
CA GLU A 354 4.32 -2.89 9.69
C GLU A 354 3.21 -2.09 8.96
N VAL A 355 3.57 -1.19 8.04
CA VAL A 355 2.58 -0.48 7.20
C VAL A 355 1.80 -1.46 6.32
N LEU A 356 2.48 -2.44 5.71
CA LEU A 356 1.81 -3.46 4.89
C LEU A 356 0.85 -4.32 5.74
N GLU A 357 1.26 -4.70 6.94
CA GLU A 357 0.42 -5.47 7.84
C GLU A 357 -0.78 -4.63 8.33
N HIS A 358 -0.55 -3.35 8.65
CA HIS A 358 -1.61 -2.42 9.02
C HIS A 358 -2.64 -2.26 7.88
N LEU A 359 -2.18 -2.16 6.63
CA LEU A 359 -3.06 -2.16 5.45
C LEU A 359 -3.91 -3.44 5.36
N ARG A 360 -3.29 -4.62 5.55
CA ARG A 360 -4.00 -5.91 5.49
C ARG A 360 -5.07 -6.05 6.54
N LEU A 361 -4.78 -5.60 7.76
CA LEU A 361 -5.69 -5.70 8.90
C LEU A 361 -6.83 -4.67 8.83
N HIS A 362 -6.52 -3.44 8.45
CA HIS A 362 -7.43 -2.32 8.61
C HIS A 362 -8.05 -1.82 7.31
N ALA A 363 -7.35 -1.97 6.18
CA ALA A 363 -7.79 -1.47 4.88
C ALA A 363 -7.56 -2.49 3.75
N PRO A 364 -8.23 -3.65 3.76
CA PRO A 364 -7.99 -4.74 2.81
C PRO A 364 -8.21 -4.35 1.33
N ALA A 365 -8.99 -3.31 1.07
CA ALA A 365 -9.15 -2.76 -0.28
C ALA A 365 -7.87 -2.07 -0.77
N LEU A 366 -7.24 -1.23 0.08
CA LEU A 366 -5.95 -0.60 -0.21
C LEU A 366 -4.81 -1.62 -0.24
N ALA A 367 -4.87 -2.67 0.59
CA ALA A 367 -3.89 -3.76 0.58
C ALA A 367 -3.87 -4.58 -0.72
N ARG A 368 -4.90 -4.45 -1.57
CA ARG A 368 -5.00 -5.06 -2.91
C ARG A 368 -4.75 -4.05 -4.03
N ASP A 369 -4.58 -2.80 -3.69
CA ASP A 369 -4.29 -1.74 -4.67
C ASP A 369 -2.86 -1.90 -5.19
N GLU A 370 -2.72 -2.14 -6.51
CA GLU A 370 -1.43 -2.40 -7.13
C GLU A 370 -0.46 -1.22 -6.99
N GLU A 371 -0.92 0.02 -7.08
CA GLU A 371 -0.04 1.20 -6.92
C GLU A 371 0.48 1.33 -5.49
N VAL A 372 -0.34 0.99 -4.49
CA VAL A 372 0.07 0.99 -3.08
C VAL A 372 1.10 -0.11 -2.81
N LEU A 373 0.86 -1.30 -3.34
CA LEU A 373 1.81 -2.42 -3.22
C LEU A 373 3.12 -2.13 -3.95
N GLU A 374 3.05 -1.54 -5.15
CA GLU A 374 4.23 -1.13 -5.91
C GLU A 374 5.03 -0.05 -5.17
N ALA A 375 4.37 0.95 -4.58
CA ALA A 375 5.02 1.99 -3.79
C ALA A 375 5.78 1.41 -2.59
N LEU A 376 5.18 0.45 -1.87
CA LEU A 376 5.83 -0.27 -0.78
C LEU A 376 6.98 -1.15 -1.28
N ALA A 377 6.79 -1.85 -2.40
CA ALA A 377 7.84 -2.67 -3.01
C ALA A 377 9.05 -1.83 -3.46
N LEU A 378 8.81 -0.68 -4.10
CA LEU A 378 9.86 0.27 -4.49
C LEU A 378 10.59 0.84 -3.28
N ARG A 379 9.87 1.09 -2.17
CA ARG A 379 10.48 1.53 -0.93
C ARG A 379 11.40 0.46 -0.36
N ALA A 380 10.92 -0.77 -0.25
CA ALA A 380 11.71 -1.91 0.21
C ALA A 380 12.92 -2.17 -0.72
N ASP A 381 12.75 -2.05 -2.02
CA ASP A 381 13.81 -2.24 -3.01
C ASP A 381 15.00 -1.29 -2.81
N ARG A 382 14.74 -0.06 -2.37
CA ARG A 382 15.80 0.91 -2.05
C ARG A 382 16.61 0.49 -0.81
N LEU A 383 16.01 -0.25 0.11
CA LEU A 383 16.65 -0.69 1.35
C LEU A 383 17.46 -1.99 1.19
N ILE A 384 17.27 -2.72 0.08
CA ILE A 384 18.02 -3.95 -0.23
C ILE A 384 19.11 -3.75 -1.29
N GLN A 385 19.57 -2.50 -1.48
CA GLN A 385 20.72 -2.22 -2.35
C GLN A 385 22.00 -2.84 -1.77
N PRO A 386 23.02 -3.15 -2.60
CA PRO A 386 24.23 -3.85 -2.16
C PRO A 386 24.92 -3.21 -0.97
N GLU A 387 25.01 -1.89 -0.94
CA GLU A 387 25.65 -1.13 0.16
C GLU A 387 24.87 -1.29 1.46
N ALA A 388 23.55 -1.17 1.40
CA ALA A 388 22.65 -1.34 2.54
C ALA A 388 22.68 -2.77 3.08
N MET A 389 22.70 -3.77 2.19
CA MET A 389 22.84 -5.18 2.57
C MET A 389 24.19 -5.47 3.21
N ALA A 390 25.28 -4.91 2.68
CA ALA A 390 26.61 -5.07 3.27
C ALA A 390 26.68 -4.48 4.69
N GLU A 391 26.10 -3.30 4.91
CA GLU A 391 26.00 -2.67 6.23
C GLU A 391 25.22 -3.55 7.23
N MET A 392 24.04 -4.03 6.82
CA MET A 392 23.22 -4.91 7.67
C MET A 392 23.92 -6.23 7.98
N MET A 393 24.57 -6.86 6.99
CA MET A 393 25.30 -8.11 7.20
C MET A 393 26.55 -7.96 8.08
N ALA A 394 27.19 -6.80 8.09
CA ALA A 394 28.32 -6.53 8.96
C ALA A 394 27.94 -6.55 10.46
N THR A 395 26.67 -6.34 10.79
CA THR A 395 26.17 -6.44 12.16
C THR A 395 26.04 -7.88 12.65
N ALA A 396 25.93 -8.84 11.75
CA ALA A 396 25.74 -10.26 12.07
C ALA A 396 27.10 -10.97 12.19
N ARG A 397 27.40 -11.51 13.39
CA ARG A 397 28.71 -12.06 13.72
C ARG A 397 28.96 -13.49 13.21
N SER A 398 27.90 -14.27 12.97
CA SER A 398 28.00 -15.65 12.48
C SER A 398 27.30 -15.84 11.15
N LEU A 399 27.61 -16.91 10.43
CA LEU A 399 26.94 -17.28 9.18
C LEU A 399 25.45 -17.55 9.42
N ALA A 400 25.14 -18.28 10.48
CA ALA A 400 23.75 -18.53 10.89
C ALA A 400 22.98 -17.22 11.12
N ALA A 401 23.55 -16.23 11.82
CA ALA A 401 22.93 -14.93 12.05
C ALA A 401 22.73 -14.13 10.75
N ARG A 402 23.62 -14.28 9.75
CA ARG A 402 23.45 -13.66 8.43
C ARG A 402 22.33 -14.30 7.63
N ILE A 403 22.26 -15.64 7.66
CA ILE A 403 21.16 -16.40 7.03
C ILE A 403 19.82 -15.97 7.67
N ASP A 404 19.76 -15.89 9.01
CA ASP A 404 18.59 -15.45 9.76
C ASP A 404 18.16 -14.05 9.35
N LEU A 405 19.10 -13.13 9.22
CA LEU A 405 18.83 -11.75 8.81
C LEU A 405 18.19 -11.72 7.42
N VAL A 406 18.76 -12.43 6.43
CA VAL A 406 18.22 -12.42 5.07
C VAL A 406 16.85 -13.10 5.01
N LEU A 407 16.63 -14.22 5.72
CA LEU A 407 15.34 -14.87 5.79
C LEU A 407 14.28 -13.97 6.45
N THR A 408 14.64 -13.24 7.51
CA THR A 408 13.76 -12.25 8.13
C THR A 408 13.37 -11.15 7.14
N LEU A 409 14.34 -10.62 6.38
CA LEU A 409 14.07 -9.62 5.35
C LEU A 409 13.15 -10.16 4.24
N VAL A 410 13.27 -11.42 3.86
CA VAL A 410 12.37 -12.07 2.88
C VAL A 410 10.92 -12.07 3.38
N GLU A 411 10.69 -12.28 4.67
CA GLU A 411 9.33 -12.24 5.25
C GLU A 411 8.79 -10.81 5.38
N GLU A 412 9.63 -9.85 5.73
CA GLU A 412 9.26 -8.45 5.95
C GLU A 412 9.09 -7.65 4.65
N VAL A 413 9.80 -8.00 3.58
CA VAL A 413 9.78 -7.24 2.32
C VAL A 413 8.47 -7.44 1.55
N PRO A 414 7.77 -6.37 1.17
CA PRO A 414 6.57 -6.44 0.34
C PRO A 414 6.89 -6.71 -1.14
N GLY A 415 6.05 -7.52 -1.78
CA GLY A 415 6.13 -7.80 -3.22
C GLY A 415 7.19 -8.84 -3.61
N ASP A 416 6.98 -9.50 -4.74
CA ASP A 416 7.85 -10.56 -5.24
C ASP A 416 9.18 -10.06 -5.84
N PRO A 417 9.24 -8.91 -6.57
CA PRO A 417 10.47 -8.43 -7.15
C PRO A 417 11.59 -8.15 -6.12
N PRO A 418 11.33 -7.45 -4.98
CA PRO A 418 12.33 -7.28 -3.93
C PRO A 418 12.77 -8.60 -3.29
N LYS A 419 11.86 -9.56 -3.06
CA LYS A 419 12.20 -10.89 -2.55
C LYS A 419 13.12 -11.65 -3.48
N ALA A 420 12.89 -11.56 -4.79
CA ALA A 420 13.79 -12.18 -5.78
C ALA A 420 15.21 -11.61 -5.72
N LYS A 421 15.37 -10.32 -5.40
CA LYS A 421 16.69 -9.69 -5.20
C LYS A 421 17.41 -10.13 -3.94
N LEU A 422 16.70 -10.63 -2.93
CA LEU A 422 17.29 -11.20 -1.71
C LEU A 422 17.80 -12.63 -1.92
N ALA A 423 17.29 -13.36 -2.91
CA ALA A 423 17.68 -14.73 -3.17
C ALA A 423 19.19 -14.91 -3.47
N PRO A 424 19.88 -14.09 -4.30
CA PRO A 424 21.32 -14.16 -4.50
C PRO A 424 22.14 -13.97 -3.23
N TYR A 425 21.71 -13.06 -2.33
CA TYR A 425 22.38 -12.86 -1.04
C TYR A 425 22.29 -14.11 -0.18
N LEU A 426 21.07 -14.69 -0.05
CA LEU A 426 20.89 -15.93 0.70
C LEU A 426 21.73 -17.08 0.08
N ARG A 427 21.70 -17.22 -1.25
CA ARG A 427 22.48 -18.24 -1.94
C ARG A 427 23.98 -18.12 -1.69
N SER A 428 24.52 -16.90 -1.65
CA SER A 428 25.95 -16.68 -1.37
C SER A 428 26.34 -17.06 0.07
N LEU A 429 25.39 -17.07 1.00
CA LEU A 429 25.59 -17.49 2.38
C LEU A 429 25.42 -19.00 2.60
N ILE A 430 24.77 -19.72 1.67
CA ILE A 430 24.58 -21.17 1.76
C ILE A 430 25.85 -21.85 1.24
N SER A 431 26.82 -21.98 2.16
CA SER A 431 28.02 -22.77 2.00
C SER A 431 27.98 -23.92 3.00
N PRO A 432 27.65 -25.17 2.58
CA PRO A 432 27.61 -26.30 3.49
C PRO A 432 28.90 -26.51 4.26
N GLU A 433 30.05 -26.29 3.61
CA GLU A 433 31.37 -26.45 4.22
C GLU A 433 31.59 -25.45 5.36
N ASP A 434 31.22 -24.17 5.16
CA ASP A 434 31.34 -23.14 6.19
C ASP A 434 30.35 -23.37 7.32
N MET A 435 29.11 -23.77 6.99
CA MET A 435 28.09 -24.13 7.98
C MET A 435 28.54 -25.30 8.87
N ILE A 436 29.14 -26.33 8.28
CA ILE A 436 29.70 -27.47 9.02
C ILE A 436 30.89 -27.03 9.89
N ARG A 437 31.74 -26.14 9.39
CA ARG A 437 32.92 -25.63 10.12
C ARG A 437 32.53 -24.77 11.33
N GLU A 438 31.44 -24.00 11.25
CA GLU A 438 30.92 -23.21 12.38
C GLU A 438 30.30 -24.08 13.48
N CYS A 439 29.86 -25.30 13.19
CA CYS A 439 29.26 -26.19 14.17
C CYS A 439 30.32 -26.91 15.03
N GLY A 440 30.05 -27.05 16.33
CA GLY A 440 30.98 -27.71 17.25
C GLY A 440 31.08 -29.23 17.04
N ASN A 441 30.07 -29.83 16.46
CA ASN A 441 30.03 -31.26 16.14
C ASN A 441 29.13 -31.54 14.92
N ARG A 442 29.25 -32.72 14.37
CA ARG A 442 28.58 -33.08 13.11
C ARG A 442 27.07 -33.33 13.23
N ALA A 443 26.61 -33.79 14.38
CA ALA A 443 25.18 -33.92 14.61
C ALA A 443 24.51 -32.54 14.68
N GLU A 444 25.22 -31.55 15.20
CA GLU A 444 24.79 -30.14 15.18
C GLU A 444 24.81 -29.56 13.77
N ALA A 445 25.81 -29.89 12.97
CA ALA A 445 25.89 -29.50 11.56
C ALA A 445 24.70 -30.03 10.75
N ILE A 446 24.36 -31.33 10.89
CA ILE A 446 23.19 -31.92 10.21
C ILE A 446 21.88 -31.21 10.63
N ARG A 447 21.72 -30.91 11.92
CA ARG A 447 20.55 -30.16 12.40
C ARG A 447 20.51 -28.75 11.82
N SER A 448 21.63 -28.02 11.86
CA SER A 448 21.74 -26.66 11.33
C SER A 448 21.42 -26.60 9.83
N LEU A 449 21.95 -27.51 9.03
CA LEU A 449 21.64 -27.62 7.60
C LEU A 449 20.16 -27.93 7.37
N SER A 450 19.60 -28.91 8.12
CA SER A 450 18.20 -29.30 8.01
C SER A 450 17.25 -28.20 8.45
N ASP A 451 17.57 -27.47 9.53
CA ASP A 451 16.78 -26.33 10.02
C ASP A 451 16.80 -25.18 9.01
N THR A 452 17.94 -24.90 8.42
CA THR A 452 18.09 -23.90 7.36
C THR A 452 17.25 -24.30 6.13
N ALA A 453 17.30 -25.56 5.71
CA ALA A 453 16.48 -26.07 4.61
C ALA A 453 14.98 -25.93 4.89
N ARG A 454 14.51 -26.27 6.10
CA ARG A 454 13.10 -26.12 6.48
C ARG A 454 12.67 -24.66 6.45
N ARG A 455 13.49 -23.74 6.93
CA ARG A 455 13.20 -22.29 6.94
C ARG A 455 13.17 -21.73 5.52
N ILE A 456 14.08 -22.13 4.64
CA ILE A 456 14.04 -21.74 3.22
C ILE A 456 12.79 -22.30 2.55
N HIS A 457 12.42 -23.55 2.82
CA HIS A 457 11.21 -24.13 2.28
C HIS A 457 9.96 -23.36 2.70
N ALA A 458 9.85 -23.01 3.98
CA ALA A 458 8.73 -22.25 4.53
C ALA A 458 8.73 -20.76 4.13
N SER A 459 9.87 -20.19 3.74
CA SER A 459 9.99 -18.78 3.41
C SER A 459 9.17 -18.35 2.19
N ARG A 460 8.99 -17.03 2.02
CA ARG A 460 8.27 -16.44 0.88
C ARG A 460 9.17 -16.18 -0.34
N LEU A 461 10.30 -16.84 -0.44
CA LEU A 461 11.16 -16.76 -1.64
C LEU A 461 10.48 -17.35 -2.88
N PRO A 462 10.84 -16.89 -4.10
CA PRO A 462 10.39 -17.51 -5.35
C PRO A 462 10.78 -18.97 -5.43
N GLY A 463 9.87 -19.83 -5.92
CA GLY A 463 10.04 -21.28 -5.94
C GLY A 463 11.28 -21.78 -6.69
N ALA A 464 11.69 -21.09 -7.77
CA ALA A 464 12.91 -21.42 -8.50
C ALA A 464 14.16 -21.23 -7.62
N ALA A 465 14.26 -20.09 -6.92
CA ALA A 465 15.39 -19.81 -6.03
C ALA A 465 15.47 -20.78 -4.86
N LYS A 466 14.32 -21.22 -4.31
CA LYS A 466 14.28 -22.23 -3.24
C LYS A 466 14.88 -23.56 -3.69
N ARG A 467 14.48 -24.05 -4.87
CA ARG A 467 14.88 -25.39 -5.34
C ARG A 467 16.39 -25.58 -5.36
N ASP A 468 17.11 -24.64 -5.95
CA ASP A 468 18.58 -24.72 -6.03
C ASP A 468 19.23 -24.78 -4.64
N MET A 469 18.76 -23.94 -3.71
CA MET A 469 19.32 -23.88 -2.35
C MET A 469 18.98 -25.14 -1.55
N LEU A 470 17.74 -25.64 -1.67
CA LEU A 470 17.29 -26.85 -0.99
C LEU A 470 18.04 -28.09 -1.52
N GLU A 471 18.32 -28.18 -2.81
CA GLU A 471 19.09 -29.28 -3.39
C GLU A 471 20.52 -29.32 -2.85
N VAL A 472 21.18 -28.15 -2.75
CA VAL A 472 22.53 -28.04 -2.19
C VAL A 472 22.56 -28.49 -0.72
N LEU A 473 21.59 -28.05 0.09
CA LEU A 473 21.49 -28.41 1.50
C LEU A 473 21.14 -29.91 1.68
N ASP A 474 20.22 -30.44 0.88
CA ASP A 474 19.84 -31.86 0.93
C ASP A 474 21.01 -32.78 0.57
N MET A 475 21.78 -32.42 -0.46
CA MET A 475 23.01 -33.16 -0.81
C MET A 475 24.04 -33.12 0.33
N ALA A 476 24.25 -31.96 0.96
CA ALA A 476 25.17 -31.85 2.07
C ALA A 476 24.76 -32.68 3.28
N VAL A 477 23.48 -32.67 3.62
CA VAL A 477 22.91 -33.51 4.70
C VAL A 477 23.03 -34.99 4.35
N HIS A 478 22.71 -35.38 3.11
CA HIS A 478 22.88 -36.75 2.60
C HIS A 478 24.32 -37.24 2.75
N ASP A 479 25.30 -36.42 2.34
CA ASP A 479 26.72 -36.78 2.43
C ASP A 479 27.22 -36.86 3.88
N CYS A 480 26.76 -35.94 4.76
CA CYS A 480 27.02 -36.02 6.19
C CYS A 480 26.48 -37.32 6.81
N ILE A 481 25.24 -37.70 6.48
CA ILE A 481 24.66 -38.96 6.96
C ILE A 481 25.50 -40.14 6.47
N ARG A 482 25.82 -40.18 5.19
CA ARG A 482 26.58 -41.27 4.58
C ARG A 482 27.98 -41.45 5.16
N THR A 483 28.71 -40.35 5.32
CA THR A 483 30.12 -40.42 5.75
C THR A 483 30.26 -40.52 7.27
N GLU A 484 29.48 -39.74 8.01
CA GLU A 484 29.68 -39.51 9.43
C GLU A 484 28.84 -40.42 10.34
N ILE A 485 27.67 -40.82 9.87
CA ILE A 485 26.80 -41.72 10.65
C ILE A 485 26.99 -43.15 10.15
N LEU A 486 26.81 -43.39 8.86
CA LEU A 486 26.86 -44.73 8.31
C LEU A 486 28.26 -45.26 8.10
N GLY A 487 29.18 -44.38 7.68
CA GLY A 487 30.60 -44.71 7.45
C GLY A 487 31.47 -44.75 8.71
N ASN A 488 30.98 -44.29 9.87
CA ASN A 488 31.74 -44.22 11.10
C ASN A 488 31.86 -45.61 11.77
N GLY A 489 32.95 -46.31 11.54
CA GLY A 489 33.24 -47.62 12.13
C GLY A 489 33.48 -47.62 13.63
N SER A 490 33.72 -46.44 14.27
CA SER A 490 33.97 -46.37 15.71
C SER A 490 32.70 -46.43 16.55
N VAL A 491 31.52 -46.17 15.96
CA VAL A 491 30.21 -46.24 16.62
C VAL A 491 29.54 -47.58 16.29
N ASN A 492 28.99 -48.25 17.29
CA ASN A 492 28.31 -49.50 17.04
C ASN A 492 27.04 -49.34 16.17
N PHE A 493 26.62 -50.41 15.51
CA PHE A 493 25.52 -50.39 14.57
C PHE A 493 24.23 -49.85 15.20
N THR A 494 23.88 -50.33 16.41
CA THR A 494 22.65 -49.92 17.12
C THR A 494 22.64 -48.43 17.41
N ASP A 495 23.76 -47.85 17.85
CA ASP A 495 23.86 -46.42 18.16
C ASP A 495 23.75 -45.58 16.88
N ARG A 496 24.36 -46.00 15.79
CA ARG A 496 24.20 -45.34 14.48
C ARG A 496 22.74 -45.29 14.04
N ILE A 497 22.02 -46.38 14.17
CA ILE A 497 20.60 -46.45 13.82
C ILE A 497 19.74 -45.56 14.73
N LEU A 498 20.01 -45.51 16.04
CA LEU A 498 19.32 -44.64 16.98
C LEU A 498 19.63 -43.14 16.70
N MET A 499 20.85 -42.81 16.32
CA MET A 499 21.20 -41.45 15.88
C MET A 499 20.42 -41.09 14.62
N LEU A 500 20.35 -41.98 13.66
CA LEU A 500 19.65 -41.78 12.40
C LEU A 500 18.13 -41.62 12.63
N LEU A 501 17.54 -42.40 13.52
CA LEU A 501 16.13 -42.29 13.89
C LEU A 501 15.78 -40.95 14.51
N ARG A 502 16.63 -40.44 15.41
CA ARG A 502 16.46 -39.10 16.03
C ARG A 502 16.57 -37.97 15.01
N LEU A 503 17.33 -38.15 13.95
CA LEU A 503 17.48 -37.13 12.90
C LEU A 503 16.35 -37.20 11.86
N CYS A 504 15.83 -38.41 11.59
CA CYS A 504 14.88 -38.65 10.50
C CYS A 504 13.59 -37.81 10.60
N SER A 505 13.06 -37.62 11.80
CA SER A 505 11.85 -36.78 12.03
C SER A 505 12.09 -35.31 11.71
N GLY A 506 13.33 -34.83 11.77
CA GLY A 506 13.73 -33.44 11.50
C GLY A 506 14.20 -33.19 10.06
N LEU A 507 14.35 -34.23 9.23
CA LEU A 507 14.83 -34.08 7.85
C LEU A 507 13.67 -33.59 6.94
N PRO A 508 13.89 -32.59 6.09
CA PRO A 508 12.95 -32.25 5.02
C PRO A 508 12.87 -33.39 3.99
N ASP A 509 11.80 -33.40 3.19
CA ASP A 509 11.65 -34.36 2.11
C ASP A 509 12.77 -34.15 1.08
N GLY A 510 13.52 -35.25 0.78
CA GLY A 510 14.65 -35.22 -0.12
C GLY A 510 15.46 -36.52 -0.06
N ARG A 511 16.63 -36.51 -0.71
CA ARG A 511 17.55 -37.66 -0.78
C ARG A 511 18.08 -38.08 0.59
N ALA A 512 18.35 -37.09 1.46
CA ALA A 512 18.82 -37.34 2.82
C ALA A 512 17.80 -38.11 3.65
N ARG A 513 16.53 -37.71 3.58
CA ARG A 513 15.41 -38.39 4.27
C ARG A 513 15.17 -39.78 3.70
N GLN A 514 15.28 -39.94 2.37
CA GLN A 514 15.13 -41.24 1.72
C GLN A 514 16.24 -42.20 2.14
N LEU A 515 17.52 -41.74 2.13
CA LEU A 515 18.64 -42.56 2.62
C LEU A 515 18.45 -42.99 4.09
N ALA A 516 18.04 -42.08 4.96
CA ALA A 516 17.77 -42.35 6.36
C ALA A 516 16.63 -43.40 6.51
N GLY A 517 15.51 -43.21 5.81
CA GLY A 517 14.35 -44.10 5.84
C GLY A 517 14.66 -45.49 5.33
N ASP A 518 15.36 -45.61 4.21
CA ASP A 518 15.78 -46.89 3.65
C ASP A 518 16.71 -47.66 4.60
N THR A 519 17.67 -46.93 5.20
CA THR A 519 18.62 -47.51 6.15
C THR A 519 17.90 -47.99 7.42
N LEU A 520 17.00 -47.16 7.97
CA LEU A 520 16.18 -47.53 9.13
C LEU A 520 15.27 -48.75 8.84
N THR A 521 14.65 -48.75 7.67
CA THR A 521 13.80 -49.90 7.23
C THR A 521 14.61 -51.19 7.13
N GLN A 522 15.83 -51.11 6.56
CA GLN A 522 16.71 -52.27 6.49
C GLN A 522 17.17 -52.74 7.88
N ALA A 523 17.48 -51.78 8.79
CA ALA A 523 17.88 -52.10 10.16
C ALA A 523 16.75 -52.78 10.94
N LEU A 524 15.50 -52.32 10.80
CA LEU A 524 14.31 -52.90 11.46
C LEU A 524 13.98 -54.31 10.98
N ARG A 525 14.36 -54.66 9.75
CA ARG A 525 14.22 -56.01 9.22
C ARG A 525 15.20 -57.01 9.84
N ARG A 526 16.21 -56.54 10.58
CA ARG A 526 17.18 -57.38 11.29
C ARG A 526 16.70 -57.63 12.72
N PRO A 527 16.30 -58.89 13.08
CA PRO A 527 15.80 -59.18 14.44
C PRO A 527 16.81 -58.81 15.52
N GLU A 528 18.11 -58.96 15.23
CA GLU A 528 19.21 -58.62 16.13
C GLU A 528 19.25 -57.15 16.56
N PHE A 529 18.75 -56.24 15.74
CA PHE A 529 18.76 -54.81 16.09
C PHE A 529 17.89 -54.52 17.31
N ILE A 530 16.64 -55.02 17.33
CA ILE A 530 15.70 -54.80 18.43
C ILE A 530 16.20 -55.51 19.68
N LEU A 531 16.73 -56.76 19.55
CA LEU A 531 17.29 -57.51 20.66
C LEU A 531 18.48 -56.76 21.29
N ASN A 532 19.47 -56.40 20.49
CA ASN A 532 20.65 -55.64 20.96
C ASN A 532 20.29 -54.29 21.57
N TYR A 533 19.22 -53.66 21.09
CA TYR A 533 18.71 -52.43 21.71
C TYR A 533 18.11 -52.66 23.10
N LEU A 534 17.26 -53.72 23.23
CA LEU A 534 16.56 -54.03 24.48
C LEU A 534 17.50 -54.66 25.55
N GLU A 535 18.56 -55.36 25.16
CA GLU A 535 19.57 -55.92 26.07
C GLU A 535 20.31 -54.83 26.89
N ARG A 536 20.30 -53.62 26.45
CA ARG A 536 20.88 -52.47 27.19
C ARG A 536 20.10 -52.12 28.44
N PHE A 537 18.88 -52.62 28.60
CA PHE A 537 18.00 -52.39 29.75
C PHE A 537 17.85 -53.65 30.60
N PRO A 538 18.35 -53.65 31.85
CA PRO A 538 18.40 -54.89 32.64
C PRO A 538 17.03 -55.37 33.11
N GLY A 539 16.07 -54.48 33.37
CA GLY A 539 14.75 -54.81 33.90
C GLY A 539 13.69 -55.05 32.84
N ALA A 540 12.78 -56.00 33.03
CA ALA A 540 11.67 -56.27 32.10
C ALA A 540 10.78 -55.04 31.90
N GLY A 541 10.50 -54.26 32.95
CA GLY A 541 9.76 -52.99 32.87
C GLY A 541 10.50 -51.94 32.07
N GLU A 542 11.82 -51.82 32.28
CA GLU A 542 12.65 -50.88 31.50
C GLU A 542 12.69 -51.20 30.03
N ARG A 543 12.78 -52.48 29.69
CA ARG A 543 12.71 -52.96 28.25
C ARG A 543 11.38 -52.60 27.60
N ARG A 544 10.30 -52.73 28.33
CA ARG A 544 8.97 -52.34 27.83
C ARG A 544 8.88 -50.84 27.55
N VAL A 545 9.36 -49.99 28.48
CA VAL A 545 9.41 -48.54 28.30
C VAL A 545 10.33 -48.16 27.12
N ALA A 546 11.49 -48.83 27.01
CA ALA A 546 12.42 -48.56 25.91
C ALA A 546 11.83 -48.98 24.56
N TYR A 547 11.13 -50.12 24.48
CA TYR A 547 10.45 -50.56 23.27
C TYR A 547 9.35 -49.57 22.85
N GLN A 548 8.53 -49.10 23.82
CA GLN A 548 7.50 -48.10 23.53
C GLN A 548 8.11 -46.82 23.02
N LYS A 549 9.21 -46.30 23.62
CA LYS A 549 9.91 -45.11 23.13
C LYS A 549 10.47 -45.29 21.71
N LEU A 550 10.95 -46.49 21.37
CA LEU A 550 11.39 -46.80 20.03
C LEU A 550 10.23 -46.76 19.03
N CYS A 551 9.09 -47.37 19.39
CA CYS A 551 7.89 -47.34 18.57
C CYS A 551 7.36 -45.92 18.36
N ASP A 552 7.31 -45.10 19.42
CA ASP A 552 6.88 -43.69 19.32
C ASP A 552 7.80 -42.89 18.38
N ALA A 553 9.13 -43.06 18.51
CA ALA A 553 10.09 -42.41 17.63
C ALA A 553 9.97 -42.88 16.16
N LEU A 554 9.62 -44.15 15.91
CA LEU A 554 9.36 -44.66 14.56
C LEU A 554 8.08 -44.08 13.95
N VAL A 555 7.06 -43.84 14.76
CA VAL A 555 5.83 -43.17 14.33
C VAL A 555 6.11 -41.70 14.04
N GLU A 556 6.84 -41.02 14.90
CA GLU A 556 7.24 -39.60 14.71
C GLU A 556 8.10 -39.42 13.46
N SER A 557 8.94 -40.39 13.11
CA SER A 557 9.72 -40.36 11.87
C SER A 557 8.90 -40.63 10.59
N GLY A 558 7.63 -41.04 10.73
CA GLY A 558 6.74 -41.38 9.63
C GLY A 558 7.06 -42.71 8.94
N LEU A 559 7.92 -43.56 9.53
CA LEU A 559 8.31 -44.87 9.00
C LEU A 559 7.30 -45.98 9.32
N VAL A 560 6.54 -45.80 10.40
CA VAL A 560 5.54 -46.77 10.85
C VAL A 560 4.23 -46.05 11.13
N ASP A 561 3.12 -46.61 10.65
CA ASP A 561 1.80 -46.10 10.98
C ASP A 561 1.49 -46.36 12.46
N ARG A 562 0.93 -45.39 13.14
CA ARG A 562 0.52 -45.49 14.56
C ARG A 562 -0.46 -46.63 14.81
N ALA A 563 -1.27 -46.97 13.79
CA ALA A 563 -2.21 -48.09 13.85
C ALA A 563 -1.52 -49.47 13.94
N LEU A 564 -0.26 -49.58 13.51
CA LEU A 564 0.53 -50.82 13.54
C LEU A 564 1.35 -50.98 14.82
N VAL A 565 1.41 -49.97 15.67
CA VAL A 565 2.14 -50.04 16.96
C VAL A 565 1.25 -50.74 18.00
N PRO A 566 1.71 -51.84 18.64
CA PRO A 566 0.95 -52.51 19.68
C PRO A 566 0.69 -51.53 20.85
N LYS A 567 -0.56 -51.41 21.26
CA LYS A 567 -0.89 -50.68 22.49
C LYS A 567 -0.20 -51.41 23.66
N ALA A 568 0.54 -50.69 24.47
CA ALA A 568 1.13 -51.23 25.67
C ALA A 568 0.01 -51.76 26.54
N ALA A 569 -0.11 -53.13 26.63
CA ALA A 569 -1.02 -53.82 27.51
C ALA A 569 -0.46 -53.80 28.95
#